data_6cc5345964325ab440074daf865cb1c7
#
_entry.id   6cc5345964325ab440074daf865cb1c7
#
_cell.length_a   1.000
_cell.length_b   1.000
_cell.length_c   1.000
_cell.angle_alpha   90.00
_cell.angle_beta   90.00
_cell.angle_gamma   90.00
#
_symmetry.space_group_name_H-M   'P 1'
#
loop_
_entity.id
_entity.type
_entity.pdbx_description
1 polymer ?
#
loop_
_entity_poly.entity_id
_entity_poly.type
_entity_poly.pdbx_seq_one_letter_code
_entity_poly.pdbx_strand_id
1 'polypeptide(L)'
;MFKKILIANRGEIAMRIIRTCREMGIKTVAVYSTADSDSLHVRFADEAVCIGPAPSSESYLKTPNIIAAAEITNADAIHPGYGFLSENAKFSKICEEHKIKFIGASCSMINQMGDKATAKATMKAAGVPTIPGSEGIIDTFNTAKKLAKEIGYPVMLKATAGGGGKGMRAIWKPEDLQKDWDSARQEAKASFGNDGMYMEKLIEEPRHIEIQIVGDSFGKACHLSERDCSVQRRHQKLTEETPSPFMTPALRKKMGDAAVLASEYIKYEGAGTVEFLVDKHRNFYFMEMNTRIQVEHPITEQVINYDLIREQIKVAAGIPISGKNYLPKMHSIECRINAEDPYNDFRPSPGKITTLHMPGGHGVRLDTHVYSGYTIVPNYDSMIAKLITTAQTREEAINKMRRALDEFVIEGIKTTIPFHRQLMDDPDYISGDYTTKFMESFEMKA
;
A
#
# COMPACT_ATOMS: atom_id res chain seq x y z
N MET A 1 -7.84 -10.81 -25.08
CA MET A 1 -8.60 -10.52 -23.84
C MET A 1 -8.97 -11.84 -23.19
N PHE A 2 -8.89 -11.95 -21.87
CA PHE A 2 -9.21 -13.15 -21.11
C PHE A 2 -10.70 -13.47 -21.16
N LYS A 3 -11.05 -14.76 -21.09
CA LYS A 3 -12.44 -15.22 -20.99
C LYS A 3 -12.85 -15.44 -19.52
N LYS A 4 -11.89 -15.91 -18.70
CA LYS A 4 -12.12 -16.23 -17.29
C LYS A 4 -10.90 -15.89 -16.43
N ILE A 5 -11.13 -15.19 -15.32
CA ILE A 5 -10.09 -14.78 -14.36
C ILE A 5 -10.40 -15.39 -12.99
N LEU A 6 -9.43 -16.10 -12.42
CA LEU A 6 -9.46 -16.51 -11.01
C LEU A 6 -8.94 -15.35 -10.15
N ILE A 7 -9.64 -15.04 -9.06
CA ILE A 7 -9.29 -13.98 -8.12
C ILE A 7 -8.66 -14.64 -6.90
N ALA A 8 -7.32 -14.57 -6.81
CA ALA A 8 -6.55 -15.18 -5.72
C ALA A 8 -6.49 -14.25 -4.50
N ASN A 9 -7.66 -13.80 -4.04
CA ASN A 9 -7.81 -12.90 -2.92
C ASN A 9 -9.22 -13.01 -2.31
N ARG A 10 -9.51 -12.21 -1.28
CA ARG A 10 -10.76 -12.15 -0.54
C ARG A 10 -11.17 -10.70 -0.25
N GLY A 11 -12.30 -10.55 0.42
CA GLY A 11 -12.70 -9.26 0.97
C GLY A 11 -13.09 -8.23 -0.11
N GLU A 12 -12.85 -6.96 0.19
CA GLU A 12 -13.29 -5.86 -0.68
C GLU A 12 -12.55 -5.86 -2.03
N ILE A 13 -11.25 -6.24 -2.05
CA ILE A 13 -10.48 -6.24 -3.30
C ILE A 13 -10.97 -7.35 -4.25
N ALA A 14 -11.36 -8.50 -3.73
CA ALA A 14 -11.96 -9.54 -4.56
C ALA A 14 -13.28 -9.04 -5.18
N MET A 15 -14.13 -8.36 -4.39
CA MET A 15 -15.34 -7.70 -4.89
C MET A 15 -15.04 -6.64 -5.95
N ARG A 16 -14.00 -5.83 -5.72
CA ARG A 16 -13.57 -4.78 -6.66
C ARG A 16 -13.17 -5.38 -8.02
N ILE A 17 -12.41 -6.48 -8.01
CA ILE A 17 -11.99 -7.17 -9.23
C ILE A 17 -13.19 -7.82 -9.94
N ILE A 18 -14.09 -8.48 -9.20
CA ILE A 18 -15.31 -9.09 -9.76
C ILE A 18 -16.16 -8.05 -10.52
N ARG A 19 -16.34 -6.86 -9.95
CA ARG A 19 -17.10 -5.78 -10.59
C ARG A 19 -16.50 -5.40 -11.94
N THR A 20 -15.20 -5.15 -11.99
CA THR A 20 -14.51 -4.81 -13.24
C THR A 20 -14.57 -5.96 -14.27
N CYS A 21 -14.33 -7.20 -13.85
CA CYS A 21 -14.42 -8.34 -14.75
C CYS A 21 -15.81 -8.46 -15.38
N ARG A 22 -16.88 -8.31 -14.58
CA ARG A 22 -18.26 -8.33 -15.08
C ARG A 22 -18.54 -7.22 -16.09
N GLU A 23 -18.08 -6.00 -15.82
CA GLU A 23 -18.21 -4.86 -16.74
C GLU A 23 -17.43 -5.06 -18.04
N MET A 24 -16.36 -5.88 -18.00
CA MET A 24 -15.57 -6.26 -19.18
C MET A 24 -16.11 -7.51 -19.87
N GLY A 25 -17.18 -8.14 -19.38
CA GLY A 25 -17.72 -9.39 -19.93
C GLY A 25 -16.83 -10.61 -19.67
N ILE A 26 -15.98 -10.58 -18.63
CA ILE A 26 -15.05 -11.63 -18.25
C ILE A 26 -15.66 -12.43 -17.10
N LYS A 27 -15.67 -13.77 -17.23
CA LYS A 27 -16.11 -14.68 -16.17
C LYS A 27 -15.14 -14.68 -15.00
N THR A 28 -15.66 -14.91 -13.79
CA THR A 28 -14.89 -14.85 -12.55
C THR A 28 -14.94 -16.16 -11.77
N VAL A 29 -13.81 -16.54 -11.20
CA VAL A 29 -13.69 -17.60 -10.20
C VAL A 29 -13.22 -16.99 -8.89
N ALA A 30 -14.03 -17.07 -7.85
CA ALA A 30 -13.59 -16.74 -6.50
C ALA A 30 -12.94 -17.97 -5.85
N VAL A 31 -11.85 -17.74 -5.12
CA VAL A 31 -11.34 -18.74 -4.17
C VAL A 31 -11.70 -18.32 -2.76
N TYR A 32 -11.94 -19.29 -1.88
CA TYR A 32 -12.29 -18.99 -0.49
C TYR A 32 -11.80 -20.09 0.47
N SER A 33 -11.49 -19.68 1.71
CA SER A 33 -11.30 -20.61 2.80
C SER A 33 -12.65 -20.99 3.42
N THR A 34 -12.70 -22.05 4.22
CA THR A 34 -13.94 -22.43 4.91
C THR A 34 -14.53 -21.30 5.79
N ALA A 35 -13.69 -20.38 6.29
CA ALA A 35 -14.13 -19.23 7.07
C ALA A 35 -14.84 -18.13 6.23
N ASP A 36 -14.60 -18.12 4.92
CA ASP A 36 -15.16 -17.10 4.00
C ASP A 36 -16.34 -17.62 3.16
N SER A 37 -16.88 -18.80 3.47
CA SER A 37 -17.97 -19.43 2.69
C SER A 37 -19.18 -18.51 2.46
N ASP A 38 -19.47 -17.63 3.41
CA ASP A 38 -20.60 -16.69 3.35
C ASP A 38 -20.22 -15.30 2.80
N SER A 39 -18.95 -15.11 2.38
CA SER A 39 -18.46 -13.82 1.91
C SER A 39 -19.06 -13.41 0.56
N LEU A 40 -19.24 -12.10 0.33
CA LEU A 40 -19.87 -11.59 -0.89
C LEU A 40 -19.10 -11.96 -2.16
N HIS A 41 -17.77 -12.04 -2.13
CA HIS A 41 -17.01 -12.42 -3.31
C HIS A 41 -17.31 -13.84 -3.78
N VAL A 42 -17.65 -14.74 -2.85
CA VAL A 42 -18.09 -16.11 -3.16
C VAL A 42 -19.46 -16.10 -3.84
N ARG A 43 -20.38 -15.23 -3.34
CA ARG A 43 -21.75 -15.12 -3.86
C ARG A 43 -21.83 -14.42 -5.22
N PHE A 44 -20.91 -13.49 -5.49
CA PHE A 44 -20.96 -12.66 -6.69
C PHE A 44 -20.06 -13.13 -7.82
N ALA A 45 -19.15 -14.04 -7.60
CA ALA A 45 -18.39 -14.67 -8.69
C ALA A 45 -19.30 -15.62 -9.50
N ASP A 46 -18.89 -15.90 -10.76
CA ASP A 46 -19.58 -16.88 -11.59
C ASP A 46 -19.36 -18.31 -11.10
N GLU A 47 -18.16 -18.59 -10.58
CA GLU A 47 -17.76 -19.87 -9.98
C GLU A 47 -17.01 -19.60 -8.66
N ALA A 48 -17.03 -20.55 -7.74
CA ALA A 48 -16.31 -20.45 -6.47
C ALA A 48 -15.71 -21.79 -6.07
N VAL A 49 -14.45 -21.77 -5.58
CA VAL A 49 -13.70 -22.96 -5.17
C VAL A 49 -13.17 -22.80 -3.77
N CYS A 50 -13.51 -23.73 -2.88
CA CYS A 50 -12.90 -23.79 -1.54
C CYS A 50 -11.46 -24.28 -1.65
N ILE A 51 -10.51 -23.49 -1.14
CA ILE A 51 -9.08 -23.77 -1.25
C ILE A 51 -8.44 -24.24 0.06
N GLY A 52 -9.21 -24.44 1.11
CA GLY A 52 -8.71 -24.98 2.37
C GLY A 52 -9.38 -24.39 3.62
N PRO A 53 -8.85 -24.71 4.81
CA PRO A 53 -9.36 -24.22 6.10
C PRO A 53 -9.04 -22.76 6.32
N ALA A 54 -9.52 -22.20 7.45
CA ALA A 54 -9.42 -20.79 7.81
C ALA A 54 -7.99 -20.20 7.82
N PRO A 55 -6.94 -20.89 8.33
CA PRO A 55 -5.59 -20.32 8.31
C PRO A 55 -5.11 -19.99 6.90
N SER A 56 -4.61 -18.78 6.69
CA SER A 56 -4.15 -18.32 5.37
C SER A 56 -3.00 -19.15 4.81
N SER A 57 -2.13 -19.69 5.66
CA SER A 57 -1.05 -20.62 5.26
C SER A 57 -1.55 -21.93 4.64
N GLU A 58 -2.77 -22.32 4.95
CA GLU A 58 -3.39 -23.55 4.46
C GLU A 58 -4.42 -23.29 3.34
N SER A 59 -4.66 -22.03 3.01
CA SER A 59 -5.64 -21.58 2.00
C SER A 59 -5.05 -20.53 1.05
N TYR A 60 -5.21 -19.24 1.33
CA TYR A 60 -4.84 -18.14 0.43
C TYR A 60 -3.33 -18.03 0.13
N LEU A 61 -2.46 -18.57 0.97
CA LEU A 61 -1.01 -18.65 0.73
C LEU A 61 -0.55 -20.00 0.18
N LYS A 62 -1.48 -20.95 0.02
CA LYS A 62 -1.15 -22.31 -0.46
C LYS A 62 -1.22 -22.37 -1.97
N THR A 63 -0.12 -22.04 -2.63
CA THR A 63 0.03 -22.01 -4.08
C THR A 63 -0.57 -23.23 -4.80
N PRO A 64 -0.31 -24.50 -4.40
CA PRO A 64 -0.87 -25.64 -5.11
C PRO A 64 -2.40 -25.66 -5.19
N ASN A 65 -3.08 -25.22 -4.12
CA ASN A 65 -4.54 -25.19 -4.08
C ASN A 65 -5.12 -24.12 -5.02
N ILE A 66 -4.45 -22.97 -5.13
CA ILE A 66 -4.87 -21.88 -6.02
C ILE A 66 -4.65 -22.28 -7.48
N ILE A 67 -3.51 -22.89 -7.80
CA ILE A 67 -3.23 -23.39 -9.16
C ILE A 67 -4.23 -24.49 -9.55
N ALA A 68 -4.49 -25.46 -8.67
CA ALA A 68 -5.49 -26.50 -8.92
C ALA A 68 -6.89 -25.89 -9.16
N ALA A 69 -7.28 -24.87 -8.37
CA ALA A 69 -8.54 -24.16 -8.59
C ALA A 69 -8.59 -23.48 -9.98
N ALA A 70 -7.48 -22.89 -10.44
CA ALA A 70 -7.40 -22.28 -11.75
C ALA A 70 -7.49 -23.30 -12.89
N GLU A 71 -6.84 -24.44 -12.73
CA GLU A 71 -6.85 -25.53 -13.72
C GLU A 71 -8.24 -26.17 -13.86
N ILE A 72 -8.87 -26.58 -12.75
CA ILE A 72 -10.19 -27.24 -12.80
C ILE A 72 -11.31 -26.33 -13.31
N THR A 73 -11.15 -25.01 -13.17
CA THR A 73 -12.10 -24.01 -13.67
C THR A 73 -11.73 -23.49 -15.06
N ASN A 74 -10.60 -23.89 -15.62
CA ASN A 74 -10.06 -23.39 -16.89
C ASN A 74 -9.92 -21.85 -16.90
N ALA A 75 -9.35 -21.27 -15.84
CA ALA A 75 -9.08 -19.85 -15.79
C ALA A 75 -7.87 -19.48 -16.68
N ASP A 76 -8.02 -18.45 -17.51
CA ASP A 76 -6.96 -17.96 -18.41
C ASP A 76 -5.88 -17.17 -17.64
N ALA A 77 -6.29 -16.53 -16.55
CA ALA A 77 -5.43 -15.67 -15.76
C ALA A 77 -5.80 -15.69 -14.27
N ILE A 78 -4.85 -15.27 -13.44
CA ILE A 78 -5.02 -15.08 -11.99
C ILE A 78 -4.78 -13.61 -11.65
N HIS A 79 -5.76 -12.99 -10.98
CA HIS A 79 -5.60 -11.66 -10.39
C HIS A 79 -5.35 -11.79 -8.90
N PRO A 80 -4.16 -11.42 -8.40
CA PRO A 80 -3.81 -11.61 -6.99
C PRO A 80 -4.33 -10.49 -6.05
N GLY A 81 -4.83 -9.38 -6.58
CA GLY A 81 -5.17 -8.19 -5.79
C GLY A 81 -3.94 -7.59 -5.10
N TYR A 82 -4.05 -7.36 -3.80
CA TYR A 82 -2.94 -6.95 -2.93
C TYR A 82 -2.84 -7.88 -1.70
N GLY A 83 -1.67 -7.90 -1.03
CA GLY A 83 -1.39 -8.85 0.05
C GLY A 83 -1.26 -10.30 -0.45
N PHE A 84 -1.31 -11.28 0.45
CA PHE A 84 -1.15 -12.71 0.15
C PHE A 84 -0.03 -13.01 -0.86
N LEU A 85 -0.37 -13.46 -2.06
CA LEU A 85 0.57 -13.87 -3.10
C LEU A 85 0.85 -12.80 -4.16
N SER A 86 0.34 -11.58 -3.99
CA SER A 86 0.46 -10.52 -5.00
C SER A 86 1.90 -10.07 -5.30
N GLU A 87 2.80 -10.20 -4.32
CA GLU A 87 4.23 -9.89 -4.46
C GLU A 87 5.10 -11.14 -4.23
N ASN A 88 4.55 -12.32 -4.56
CA ASN A 88 5.28 -13.58 -4.45
C ASN A 88 5.87 -13.98 -5.82
N ALA A 89 7.18 -13.75 -5.98
CA ALA A 89 7.90 -14.05 -7.22
C ALA A 89 7.80 -15.53 -7.64
N LYS A 90 7.84 -16.46 -6.67
CA LYS A 90 7.70 -17.89 -6.94
C LYS A 90 6.31 -18.22 -7.46
N PHE A 91 5.27 -17.61 -6.91
CA PHE A 91 3.90 -17.81 -7.37
C PHE A 91 3.70 -17.28 -8.80
N SER A 92 4.20 -16.06 -9.09
CA SER A 92 4.18 -15.49 -10.44
C SER A 92 4.83 -16.44 -11.46
N LYS A 93 6.00 -17.02 -11.11
CA LYS A 93 6.70 -18.00 -11.97
C LYS A 93 5.91 -19.29 -12.16
N ILE A 94 5.31 -19.83 -11.10
CA ILE A 94 4.48 -21.06 -11.18
C ILE A 94 3.27 -20.81 -12.08
N CYS A 95 2.60 -19.67 -12.01
CA CYS A 95 1.51 -19.33 -12.92
C CYS A 95 1.97 -19.40 -14.39
N GLU A 96 3.13 -18.83 -14.70
CA GLU A 96 3.71 -18.85 -16.05
C GLU A 96 4.03 -20.26 -16.52
N GLU A 97 4.62 -21.11 -15.66
CA GLU A 97 4.93 -22.51 -15.94
C GLU A 97 3.65 -23.33 -16.25
N HIS A 98 2.52 -22.99 -15.61
CA HIS A 98 1.20 -23.58 -15.88
C HIS A 98 0.44 -22.89 -17.02
N LYS A 99 1.05 -21.94 -17.74
CA LYS A 99 0.43 -21.16 -18.83
C LYS A 99 -0.80 -20.36 -18.40
N ILE A 100 -0.84 -19.95 -17.16
CA ILE A 100 -1.86 -19.10 -16.58
C ILE A 100 -1.25 -17.69 -16.44
N LYS A 101 -1.85 -16.67 -17.06
CA LYS A 101 -1.29 -15.30 -16.96
C LYS A 101 -1.46 -14.76 -15.54
N PHE A 102 -0.36 -14.41 -14.89
CA PHE A 102 -0.38 -13.64 -13.65
C PHE A 102 -0.64 -12.16 -13.97
N ILE A 103 -1.73 -11.59 -13.43
CA ILE A 103 -2.09 -10.18 -13.63
C ILE A 103 -1.36 -9.34 -12.59
N GLY A 104 -0.14 -8.92 -12.93
CA GLY A 104 0.79 -8.20 -12.06
C GLY A 104 2.19 -8.24 -12.63
N ALA A 105 3.17 -7.84 -11.81
CA ALA A 105 4.57 -7.83 -12.19
C ALA A 105 5.14 -9.25 -12.38
N SER A 106 6.12 -9.38 -13.25
CA SER A 106 6.81 -10.65 -13.49
C SER A 106 7.64 -11.09 -12.28
N CYS A 107 7.99 -12.38 -12.23
CA CYS A 107 8.87 -12.93 -11.20
C CYS A 107 10.18 -12.12 -11.04
N SER A 108 10.80 -11.69 -12.14
CA SER A 108 12.05 -10.92 -12.12
C SER A 108 11.84 -9.53 -11.51
N MET A 109 10.75 -8.83 -11.86
CA MET A 109 10.41 -7.51 -11.33
C MET A 109 10.12 -7.56 -9.83
N ILE A 110 9.34 -8.57 -9.39
CA ILE A 110 9.05 -8.78 -7.97
C ILE A 110 10.34 -9.03 -7.17
N ASN A 111 11.22 -9.88 -7.66
CA ASN A 111 12.51 -10.14 -6.99
C ASN A 111 13.40 -8.88 -6.95
N GLN A 112 13.47 -8.13 -8.05
CA GLN A 112 14.31 -6.94 -8.16
C GLN A 112 13.85 -5.83 -7.21
N MET A 113 12.54 -5.65 -7.04
CA MET A 113 11.98 -4.60 -6.19
C MET A 113 11.67 -5.07 -4.77
N GLY A 114 11.55 -6.36 -4.54
CA GLY A 114 11.26 -6.93 -3.21
C GLY A 114 12.46 -6.95 -2.26
N ASP A 115 13.68 -6.97 -2.77
CA ASP A 115 14.89 -6.81 -1.96
C ASP A 115 15.28 -5.33 -1.84
N LYS A 116 15.26 -4.78 -0.62
CA LYS A 116 15.47 -3.34 -0.37
C LYS A 116 16.84 -2.83 -0.88
N ALA A 117 17.89 -3.63 -0.75
CA ALA A 117 19.22 -3.22 -1.19
C ALA A 117 19.30 -3.19 -2.72
N THR A 118 18.79 -4.22 -3.36
CA THR A 118 18.70 -4.32 -4.82
C THR A 118 17.81 -3.21 -5.41
N ALA A 119 16.64 -2.98 -4.81
CA ALA A 119 15.73 -1.91 -5.24
C ALA A 119 16.40 -0.53 -5.14
N LYS A 120 17.06 -0.21 -4.00
CA LYS A 120 17.79 1.05 -3.80
C LYS A 120 18.92 1.23 -4.81
N ALA A 121 19.70 0.18 -5.05
CA ALA A 121 20.79 0.21 -6.04
C ALA A 121 20.25 0.40 -7.47
N THR A 122 19.19 -0.29 -7.83
CA THR A 122 18.51 -0.16 -9.13
C THR A 122 17.96 1.25 -9.33
N MET A 123 17.29 1.81 -8.32
CA MET A 123 16.76 3.17 -8.40
C MET A 123 17.86 4.23 -8.49
N LYS A 124 18.95 4.06 -7.74
CA LYS A 124 20.12 4.93 -7.85
C LYS A 124 20.74 4.88 -9.27
N ALA A 125 20.83 3.68 -9.84
CA ALA A 125 21.32 3.50 -11.23
C ALA A 125 20.37 4.12 -12.27
N ALA A 126 19.07 4.10 -12.01
CA ALA A 126 18.07 4.77 -12.84
C ALA A 126 18.04 6.31 -12.66
N GLY A 127 18.84 6.87 -11.74
CA GLY A 127 18.87 8.32 -11.47
C GLY A 127 17.76 8.82 -10.54
N VAL A 128 17.06 7.93 -9.86
CA VAL A 128 16.03 8.29 -8.86
C VAL A 128 16.69 8.67 -7.54
N PRO A 129 16.34 9.79 -6.90
CA PRO A 129 16.90 10.17 -5.61
C PRO A 129 16.65 9.09 -4.55
N THR A 130 17.71 8.65 -3.89
CA THR A 130 17.67 7.68 -2.78
C THR A 130 18.16 8.34 -1.51
N ILE A 131 17.72 7.86 -0.34
CA ILE A 131 18.20 8.39 0.94
C ILE A 131 19.74 8.25 0.98
N PRO A 132 20.48 9.37 1.14
CA PRO A 132 21.95 9.32 1.27
C PRO A 132 22.36 8.43 2.43
N GLY A 133 23.33 7.56 2.22
CA GLY A 133 23.76 6.61 3.25
C GLY A 133 24.96 5.77 2.83
N SER A 134 25.33 4.81 3.69
CA SER A 134 26.41 3.87 3.44
C SER A 134 26.08 2.94 2.26
N GLU A 135 27.13 2.56 1.51
CA GLU A 135 27.05 1.56 0.44
C GLU A 135 27.19 0.12 0.97
N GLY A 136 26.71 -0.14 2.16
CA GLY A 136 26.84 -1.44 2.84
C GLY A 136 27.12 -1.28 4.32
N ILE A 137 27.66 -2.35 4.92
CA ILE A 137 28.02 -2.39 6.34
C ILE A 137 29.22 -1.46 6.57
N ILE A 138 29.16 -0.72 7.66
CA ILE A 138 30.24 0.15 8.12
C ILE A 138 31.11 -0.64 9.09
N ASP A 139 32.37 -0.89 8.72
CA ASP A 139 33.27 -1.75 9.50
C ASP A 139 33.87 -1.03 10.71
N THR A 140 34.16 0.27 10.60
CA THR A 140 34.86 1.00 11.66
C THR A 140 34.17 2.30 12.04
N PHE A 141 34.38 2.73 13.29
CA PHE A 141 33.91 4.03 13.76
C PHE A 141 34.46 5.21 12.93
N ASN A 142 35.72 5.14 12.51
CA ASN A 142 36.34 6.21 11.69
C ASN A 142 35.61 6.36 10.34
N THR A 143 35.20 5.24 9.74
CA THR A 143 34.39 5.24 8.51
C THR A 143 33.01 5.84 8.79
N ALA A 144 32.37 5.46 9.91
CA ALA A 144 31.08 6.02 10.33
C ALA A 144 31.15 7.54 10.53
N LYS A 145 32.22 8.03 11.19
CA LYS A 145 32.44 9.45 11.45
C LYS A 145 32.63 10.26 10.16
N LYS A 146 33.41 9.71 9.21
CA LYS A 146 33.63 10.33 7.90
C LYS A 146 32.30 10.41 7.13
N LEU A 147 31.58 9.30 7.06
CA LEU A 147 30.31 9.20 6.35
C LEU A 147 29.22 10.13 6.94
N ALA A 148 29.11 10.18 8.28
CA ALA A 148 28.16 11.09 8.95
C ALA A 148 28.44 12.56 8.62
N LYS A 149 29.73 12.95 8.49
CA LYS A 149 30.12 14.29 8.06
C LYS A 149 29.76 14.56 6.59
N GLU A 150 29.92 13.56 5.71
CA GLU A 150 29.58 13.67 4.28
C GLU A 150 28.07 13.73 4.06
N ILE A 151 27.28 12.90 4.75
CA ILE A 151 25.81 12.89 4.69
C ILE A 151 25.22 14.17 5.31
N GLY A 152 25.89 14.70 6.34
CA GLY A 152 25.39 15.81 7.18
C GLY A 152 24.36 15.36 8.20
N TYR A 153 24.49 15.87 9.45
CA TYR A 153 23.54 15.58 10.53
C TYR A 153 22.17 16.21 10.29
N PRO A 154 21.08 15.65 10.84
CA PRO A 154 21.04 14.40 11.60
C PRO A 154 21.17 13.16 10.72
N VAL A 155 21.70 12.06 11.31
CA VAL A 155 21.84 10.77 10.65
C VAL A 155 21.13 9.67 11.47
N MET A 156 20.71 8.61 10.79
CA MET A 156 20.15 7.42 11.39
C MET A 156 21.13 6.27 11.27
N LEU A 157 21.58 5.75 12.39
CA LEU A 157 22.37 4.53 12.48
C LEU A 157 21.42 3.32 12.62
N LYS A 158 21.64 2.26 11.87
CA LYS A 158 20.75 1.09 11.82
C LYS A 158 21.56 -0.20 11.83
N ALA A 159 21.14 -1.18 12.63
CA ALA A 159 21.69 -2.53 12.58
C ALA A 159 21.22 -3.28 11.32
N THR A 160 22.13 -4.05 10.71
CA THR A 160 21.85 -4.86 9.51
C THR A 160 20.84 -5.98 9.76
N ALA A 161 20.82 -6.53 10.97
CA ALA A 161 19.92 -7.58 11.40
C ALA A 161 18.75 -7.06 12.28
N GLY A 162 18.44 -5.75 12.22
CA GLY A 162 17.45 -5.12 13.10
C GLY A 162 16.01 -5.22 12.60
N GLY A 163 15.08 -5.21 13.54
CA GLY A 163 13.65 -5.12 13.29
C GLY A 163 12.92 -4.49 14.50
N GLY A 164 11.73 -3.88 14.27
CA GLY A 164 10.95 -3.28 15.34
C GLY A 164 11.61 -2.11 16.09
N GLY A 165 12.53 -1.38 15.45
CA GLY A 165 13.22 -0.22 16.04
C GLY A 165 14.45 -0.54 16.89
N LYS A 166 14.73 -1.82 17.19
CA LYS A 166 15.95 -2.22 17.91
C LYS A 166 17.20 -2.05 17.03
N GLY A 167 18.30 -1.57 17.63
CA GLY A 167 19.54 -1.30 16.91
C GLY A 167 19.45 -0.07 16.00
N MET A 168 18.50 0.85 16.23
CA MET A 168 18.38 2.12 15.53
C MET A 168 18.66 3.28 16.47
N ARG A 169 19.45 4.27 16.00
CA ARG A 169 19.76 5.51 16.74
C ARG A 169 19.71 6.71 15.82
N ALA A 170 18.89 7.71 16.20
CA ALA A 170 18.89 9.02 15.56
C ALA A 170 19.98 9.88 16.20
N ILE A 171 20.97 10.27 15.42
CA ILE A 171 22.13 11.03 15.88
C ILE A 171 22.04 12.43 15.32
N TRP A 172 21.83 13.39 16.23
CA TRP A 172 21.60 14.79 15.87
C TRP A 172 22.86 15.63 15.80
N LYS A 173 23.89 15.25 16.56
CA LYS A 173 25.14 16.03 16.69
C LYS A 173 26.37 15.11 16.60
N PRO A 174 27.50 15.64 16.10
CA PRO A 174 28.74 14.87 16.00
C PRO A 174 29.23 14.26 17.33
N GLU A 175 28.96 14.96 18.45
CA GLU A 175 29.41 14.58 19.80
C GLU A 175 28.74 13.28 20.27
N ASP A 176 27.53 13.02 19.82
CA ASP A 176 26.74 11.84 20.24
C ASP A 176 27.13 10.57 19.45
N LEU A 177 27.79 10.72 18.29
CA LEU A 177 28.02 9.64 17.35
C LEU A 177 28.78 8.45 17.97
N GLN A 178 29.82 8.69 18.78
CA GLN A 178 30.62 7.60 19.36
C GLN A 178 29.79 6.78 20.35
N LYS A 179 29.10 7.44 21.25
CA LYS A 179 28.27 6.82 22.28
C LYS A 179 27.17 5.96 21.63
N ASP A 180 26.47 6.51 20.65
CA ASP A 180 25.36 5.86 19.98
C ASP A 180 25.81 4.73 19.06
N TRP A 181 27.00 4.84 18.44
CA TRP A 181 27.64 3.78 17.68
C TRP A 181 27.93 2.56 18.56
N ASP A 182 28.58 2.75 19.70
CA ASP A 182 28.95 1.66 20.59
C ASP A 182 27.69 0.99 21.19
N SER A 183 26.74 1.80 21.65
CA SER A 183 25.47 1.32 22.19
C SER A 183 24.63 0.53 21.18
N ALA A 184 24.50 1.02 19.95
CA ALA A 184 23.71 0.37 18.91
C ALA A 184 24.35 -0.98 18.49
N ARG A 185 25.67 -1.05 18.34
CA ARG A 185 26.39 -2.30 18.06
C ARG A 185 26.23 -3.33 19.16
N GLN A 186 26.36 -2.89 20.42
CA GLN A 186 26.19 -3.78 21.58
C GLN A 186 24.78 -4.36 21.64
N GLU A 187 23.77 -3.51 21.44
CA GLU A 187 22.35 -3.94 21.39
C GLU A 187 22.09 -4.90 20.23
N ALA A 188 22.61 -4.61 19.04
CA ALA A 188 22.45 -5.45 17.87
C ALA A 188 23.13 -6.82 18.07
N LYS A 189 24.32 -6.86 18.63
CA LYS A 189 25.03 -8.10 18.95
C LYS A 189 24.28 -8.95 19.98
N ALA A 190 23.74 -8.30 21.02
CA ALA A 190 22.98 -8.99 22.08
C ALA A 190 21.65 -9.53 21.56
N SER A 191 20.94 -8.77 20.72
CA SER A 191 19.60 -9.11 20.26
C SER A 191 19.57 -10.02 19.03
N PHE A 192 20.57 -9.90 18.14
CA PHE A 192 20.54 -10.53 16.83
C PHE A 192 21.82 -11.36 16.51
N GLY A 193 22.81 -11.36 17.40
CA GLY A 193 24.09 -12.04 17.17
C GLY A 193 24.99 -11.39 16.12
N ASN A 194 24.56 -10.25 15.54
CA ASN A 194 25.25 -9.53 14.49
C ASN A 194 25.33 -8.04 14.85
N ASP A 195 26.52 -7.46 14.84
CA ASP A 195 26.77 -6.05 15.16
C ASP A 195 27.06 -5.17 13.93
N GLY A 196 26.78 -5.68 12.73
CA GLY A 196 26.91 -4.91 11.49
C GLY A 196 25.96 -3.72 11.48
N MET A 197 26.49 -2.55 11.13
CA MET A 197 25.75 -1.29 11.11
C MET A 197 25.82 -0.65 9.73
N TYR A 198 24.76 0.06 9.36
CA TYR A 198 24.74 1.00 8.26
C TYR A 198 24.17 2.34 8.72
N MET A 199 24.40 3.39 7.93
CA MET A 199 24.00 4.76 8.27
C MET A 199 23.26 5.39 7.10
N GLU A 200 22.23 6.16 7.40
CA GLU A 200 21.48 6.92 6.41
C GLU A 200 21.19 8.33 6.94
N LYS A 201 20.91 9.27 6.03
CA LYS A 201 20.35 10.56 6.37
C LYS A 201 19.06 10.36 7.15
N LEU A 202 18.90 11.01 8.30
CA LEU A 202 17.62 11.10 8.97
C LEU A 202 16.76 12.13 8.24
N ILE A 203 15.63 11.68 7.73
CA ILE A 203 14.66 12.57 7.08
C ILE A 203 13.79 13.18 8.18
N GLU A 204 13.88 14.51 8.31
CA GLU A 204 13.15 15.26 9.33
C GLU A 204 11.71 15.52 8.88
N GLU A 205 10.76 15.31 9.79
CA GLU A 205 9.33 15.58 9.58
C GLU A 205 8.83 15.03 8.23
N PRO A 206 9.10 13.74 7.94
CA PRO A 206 8.81 13.21 6.62
C PRO A 206 7.33 13.11 6.36
N ARG A 207 6.95 13.35 5.09
CA ARG A 207 5.68 12.90 4.54
C ARG A 207 5.90 11.63 3.73
N HIS A 208 4.92 10.75 3.80
CA HIS A 208 4.87 9.58 2.96
C HIS A 208 4.02 9.90 1.73
N ILE A 209 4.69 10.19 0.63
CA ILE A 209 4.04 10.50 -0.64
C ILE A 209 4.44 9.45 -1.66
N GLU A 210 3.47 8.94 -2.39
CA GLU A 210 3.67 7.89 -3.35
C GLU A 210 3.13 8.27 -4.73
N ILE A 211 3.74 7.72 -5.78
CA ILE A 211 3.33 7.94 -7.17
C ILE A 211 2.75 6.66 -7.74
N GLN A 212 1.48 6.70 -8.14
CA GLN A 212 0.87 5.60 -8.89
C GLN A 212 1.44 5.53 -10.29
N ILE A 213 1.93 4.37 -10.70
CA ILE A 213 2.40 4.13 -12.06
C ILE A 213 1.62 2.99 -12.72
N VAL A 214 1.59 3.02 -14.05
CA VAL A 214 1.20 1.89 -14.89
C VAL A 214 2.24 1.75 -16.00
N GLY A 215 2.71 0.53 -16.22
CA GLY A 215 3.62 0.18 -17.31
C GLY A 215 3.07 -0.95 -18.17
N ASP A 216 3.49 -1.02 -19.42
CA ASP A 216 3.08 -2.08 -20.34
C ASP A 216 4.26 -2.96 -20.81
N SER A 217 3.94 -4.07 -21.46
CA SER A 217 4.93 -5.03 -21.99
C SER A 217 5.78 -4.46 -23.15
N PHE A 218 5.46 -3.24 -23.64
CA PHE A 218 6.19 -2.56 -24.72
C PHE A 218 7.24 -1.59 -24.18
N GLY A 219 7.41 -1.51 -22.86
CA GLY A 219 8.42 -0.69 -22.19
C GLY A 219 7.96 0.76 -21.97
N LYS A 220 6.69 1.09 -22.16
CA LYS A 220 6.12 2.38 -21.78
C LYS A 220 5.62 2.37 -20.34
N ALA A 221 5.85 3.49 -19.65
CA ALA A 221 5.23 3.75 -18.35
C ALA A 221 4.63 5.15 -18.33
N CYS A 222 3.65 5.35 -17.45
CA CYS A 222 3.10 6.66 -17.11
C CYS A 222 2.76 6.73 -15.64
N HIS A 223 2.71 7.96 -15.09
CA HIS A 223 2.22 8.19 -13.75
C HIS A 223 0.79 8.70 -13.72
N LEU A 224 0.07 8.34 -12.67
CA LEU A 224 -1.32 8.72 -12.41
C LEU A 224 -1.42 9.67 -11.21
N SER A 225 -0.40 10.51 -11.01
CA SER A 225 -0.23 11.45 -9.91
C SER A 225 0.09 10.79 -8.56
N GLU A 226 0.10 11.60 -7.51
CA GLU A 226 0.48 11.19 -6.16
C GLU A 226 -0.71 10.89 -5.27
N ARG A 227 -0.40 10.20 -4.17
CA ARG A 227 -1.22 10.08 -2.96
C ARG A 227 -0.38 10.46 -1.75
N ASP A 228 -0.99 11.12 -0.77
CA ASP A 228 -0.41 11.37 0.56
C ASP A 228 -0.91 10.31 1.53
N CYS A 229 0.01 9.54 2.09
CA CYS A 229 -0.26 8.43 2.99
C CYS A 229 0.39 8.65 4.37
N SER A 230 0.57 9.92 4.77
CA SER A 230 1.30 10.26 6.00
C SER A 230 0.52 9.97 7.28
N VAL A 231 -0.83 9.93 7.24
CA VAL A 231 -1.63 9.54 8.39
C VAL A 231 -1.59 8.02 8.57
N GLN A 232 -0.68 7.58 9.43
CA GLN A 232 -0.41 6.16 9.66
C GLN A 232 -0.10 5.87 11.12
N ARG A 233 -0.39 4.65 11.56
CA ARG A 233 -0.08 4.14 12.89
C ARG A 233 0.76 2.89 12.78
N ARG A 234 1.93 2.87 13.44
CA ARG A 234 2.87 1.73 13.37
C ARG A 234 3.17 1.29 11.92
N HIS A 235 3.36 2.26 11.03
CA HIS A 235 3.58 2.08 9.59
C HIS A 235 2.39 1.47 8.81
N GLN A 236 1.20 1.45 9.40
CA GLN A 236 -0.04 1.10 8.71
C GLN A 236 -0.81 2.38 8.37
N LYS A 237 -1.08 2.58 7.10
CA LYS A 237 -1.86 3.72 6.59
C LYS A 237 -3.29 3.63 7.13
N LEU A 238 -3.85 4.75 7.59
CA LEU A 238 -5.21 4.85 8.11
C LEU A 238 -6.11 5.72 7.24
N THR A 239 -5.55 6.82 6.74
CA THR A 239 -6.24 7.77 5.86
C THR A 239 -5.28 8.22 4.78
N GLU A 240 -5.75 8.26 3.55
CA GLU A 240 -5.01 8.69 2.38
C GLU A 240 -5.78 9.78 1.63
N GLU A 241 -5.05 10.71 1.00
CA GLU A 241 -5.66 11.74 0.17
C GLU A 241 -4.89 12.02 -1.12
N THR A 242 -5.58 12.51 -2.13
CA THR A 242 -4.99 13.00 -3.38
C THR A 242 -5.80 14.18 -3.93
N PRO A 243 -5.12 15.25 -4.41
CA PRO A 243 -3.67 15.50 -4.32
C PRO A 243 -3.21 15.77 -2.88
N SER A 244 -1.93 15.56 -2.60
CA SER A 244 -1.35 15.93 -1.31
C SER A 244 -1.41 17.44 -1.09
N PRO A 245 -1.83 17.93 0.10
CA PRO A 245 -1.82 19.36 0.41
C PRO A 245 -0.41 19.96 0.47
N PHE A 246 0.61 19.12 0.62
CA PHE A 246 2.00 19.54 0.65
C PHE A 246 2.62 19.74 -0.74
N MET A 247 2.04 19.13 -1.77
CA MET A 247 2.60 19.11 -3.11
C MET A 247 2.47 20.43 -3.86
N THR A 248 3.56 20.82 -4.53
CA THR A 248 3.54 21.88 -5.54
C THR A 248 3.53 21.27 -6.95
N PRO A 249 3.08 22.01 -8.00
CA PRO A 249 3.14 21.52 -9.37
C PRO A 249 4.56 21.10 -9.81
N ALA A 250 5.58 21.83 -9.36
CA ALA A 250 6.97 21.53 -9.68
C ALA A 250 7.46 20.24 -9.00
N LEU A 251 7.10 20.01 -7.72
CA LEU A 251 7.45 18.80 -6.99
C LEU A 251 6.73 17.59 -7.60
N ARG A 252 5.42 17.71 -7.87
CA ARG A 252 4.63 16.66 -8.55
C ARG A 252 5.27 16.22 -9.85
N LYS A 253 5.69 17.19 -10.67
CA LYS A 253 6.36 16.89 -11.93
C LYS A 253 7.67 16.12 -11.70
N LYS A 254 8.52 16.58 -10.78
CA LYS A 254 9.81 15.93 -10.48
C LYS A 254 9.64 14.50 -9.97
N MET A 255 8.70 14.29 -9.04
CA MET A 255 8.43 12.96 -8.48
C MET A 255 7.77 12.03 -9.51
N GLY A 256 6.83 12.56 -10.30
CA GLY A 256 6.21 11.81 -11.40
C GLY A 256 7.21 11.37 -12.45
N ASP A 257 8.08 12.29 -12.90
CA ASP A 257 9.14 11.99 -13.88
C ASP A 257 10.11 10.92 -13.32
N ALA A 258 10.49 11.02 -12.04
CA ALA A 258 11.36 10.04 -11.37
C ALA A 258 10.70 8.65 -11.30
N ALA A 259 9.40 8.59 -11.00
CA ALA A 259 8.65 7.33 -10.95
C ALA A 259 8.50 6.69 -12.34
N VAL A 260 8.27 7.48 -13.38
CA VAL A 260 8.23 6.99 -14.77
C VAL A 260 9.61 6.47 -15.19
N LEU A 261 10.66 7.27 -14.95
CA LEU A 261 12.05 6.86 -15.26
C LEU A 261 12.42 5.53 -14.60
N ALA A 262 12.09 5.37 -13.29
CA ALA A 262 12.27 4.12 -12.58
C ALA A 262 11.54 2.96 -13.25
N SER A 263 10.28 3.17 -13.61
CA SER A 263 9.42 2.14 -14.20
C SER A 263 9.88 1.72 -15.59
N GLU A 264 10.30 2.65 -16.42
CA GLU A 264 10.85 2.38 -17.75
C GLU A 264 12.21 1.67 -17.66
N TYR A 265 13.07 2.09 -16.71
CA TYR A 265 14.38 1.48 -16.50
C TYR A 265 14.28 -0.01 -16.18
N ILE A 266 13.33 -0.41 -15.33
CA ILE A 266 13.09 -1.83 -14.98
C ILE A 266 12.11 -2.52 -15.94
N LYS A 267 11.60 -1.82 -16.98
CA LYS A 267 10.58 -2.32 -17.92
C LYS A 267 9.34 -2.84 -17.20
N TYR A 268 8.84 -2.06 -16.24
CA TYR A 268 7.74 -2.47 -15.38
C TYR A 268 6.47 -2.76 -16.17
N GLU A 269 5.79 -3.88 -15.86
CA GLU A 269 4.49 -4.27 -16.42
C GLU A 269 3.44 -4.36 -15.32
N GLY A 270 2.29 -3.72 -15.52
CA GLY A 270 1.16 -3.70 -14.60
C GLY A 270 1.00 -2.38 -13.85
N ALA A 271 0.11 -2.36 -12.86
CA ALA A 271 -0.01 -1.24 -11.94
C ALA A 271 0.98 -1.43 -10.77
N GLY A 272 1.69 -0.37 -10.42
CA GLY A 272 2.63 -0.34 -9.32
C GLY A 272 2.67 1.03 -8.67
N THR A 273 3.35 1.14 -7.56
CA THR A 273 3.48 2.39 -6.82
C THR A 273 4.91 2.59 -6.36
N VAL A 274 5.45 3.78 -6.64
CA VAL A 274 6.77 4.19 -6.15
C VAL A 274 6.56 5.07 -4.93
N GLU A 275 7.01 4.61 -3.77
CA GLU A 275 6.87 5.31 -2.49
C GLU A 275 8.10 6.15 -2.18
N PHE A 276 7.87 7.36 -1.68
CA PHE A 276 8.89 8.34 -1.33
C PHE A 276 8.68 8.90 0.07
N LEU A 277 9.79 9.18 0.75
CA LEU A 277 9.80 10.13 1.87
C LEU A 277 10.12 11.51 1.34
N VAL A 278 9.29 12.48 1.71
CA VAL A 278 9.48 13.89 1.34
C VAL A 278 9.75 14.70 2.60
N ASP A 279 10.89 15.39 2.66
CA ASP A 279 11.28 16.21 3.82
C ASP A 279 10.56 17.57 3.83
N LYS A 280 10.69 18.32 4.94
CA LYS A 280 10.13 19.66 5.11
C LYS A 280 10.63 20.68 4.08
N HIS A 281 11.77 20.42 3.42
CA HIS A 281 12.34 21.24 2.37
C HIS A 281 11.90 20.84 0.96
N ARG A 282 10.99 19.86 0.85
CA ARG A 282 10.49 19.27 -0.40
C ARG A 282 11.55 18.51 -1.21
N ASN A 283 12.59 17.99 -0.55
CA ASN A 283 13.43 16.97 -1.13
C ASN A 283 12.72 15.62 -0.98
N PHE A 284 12.82 14.78 -2.01
CA PHE A 284 12.17 13.46 -2.00
C PHE A 284 13.18 12.35 -2.21
N TYR A 285 12.94 11.23 -1.57
CA TYR A 285 13.84 10.08 -1.56
C TYR A 285 13.05 8.80 -1.71
N PHE A 286 13.49 7.95 -2.64
CA PHE A 286 12.90 6.63 -2.83
C PHE A 286 12.93 5.82 -1.53
N MET A 287 11.81 5.24 -1.18
CA MET A 287 11.66 4.35 -0.03
C MET A 287 11.52 2.90 -0.48
N GLU A 288 10.50 2.61 -1.29
CA GLU A 288 10.25 1.29 -1.84
C GLU A 288 9.34 1.37 -3.08
N MET A 289 9.20 0.25 -3.78
CA MET A 289 8.23 0.10 -4.87
C MET A 289 7.35 -1.10 -4.59
N ASN A 290 6.03 -0.85 -4.57
CA ASN A 290 5.05 -1.91 -4.51
C ASN A 290 4.71 -2.39 -5.92
N THR A 291 4.97 -3.67 -6.20
CA THR A 291 4.79 -4.27 -7.54
C THR A 291 3.38 -4.83 -7.76
N ARG A 292 2.37 -4.15 -7.22
CA ARG A 292 0.95 -4.52 -7.21
C ARG A 292 0.05 -3.30 -7.13
N ILE A 293 -1.25 -3.55 -7.26
CA ILE A 293 -2.25 -2.56 -6.87
C ILE A 293 -2.20 -2.33 -5.35
N GLN A 294 -2.45 -1.12 -4.89
CA GLN A 294 -2.51 -0.78 -3.46
C GLN A 294 -3.96 -0.63 -2.97
N VAL A 295 -4.13 -0.67 -1.63
CA VAL A 295 -5.44 -0.48 -0.99
C VAL A 295 -6.08 0.83 -1.43
N GLU A 296 -5.31 1.90 -1.42
CA GLU A 296 -5.68 3.29 -1.66
C GLU A 296 -5.81 3.70 -3.14
N HIS A 297 -5.75 2.74 -4.07
CA HIS A 297 -5.94 3.02 -5.50
C HIS A 297 -7.25 3.77 -5.84
N PRO A 298 -8.36 3.59 -5.08
CA PRO A 298 -9.61 4.24 -5.41
C PRO A 298 -9.54 5.77 -5.44
N ILE A 299 -8.75 6.41 -4.57
CA ILE A 299 -8.65 7.88 -4.60
C ILE A 299 -8.02 8.39 -5.89
N THR A 300 -7.00 7.69 -6.41
CA THR A 300 -6.43 8.00 -7.73
C THR A 300 -7.47 7.85 -8.83
N GLU A 301 -8.21 6.74 -8.83
CA GLU A 301 -9.28 6.48 -9.81
C GLU A 301 -10.29 7.63 -9.86
N GLN A 302 -10.71 8.12 -8.67
CA GLN A 302 -11.72 9.17 -8.54
C GLN A 302 -11.25 10.52 -9.10
N VAL A 303 -10.00 10.92 -8.84
CA VAL A 303 -9.55 12.28 -9.22
C VAL A 303 -9.16 12.41 -10.69
N ILE A 304 -8.90 11.28 -11.38
CA ILE A 304 -8.52 11.28 -12.79
C ILE A 304 -9.51 10.55 -13.71
N ASN A 305 -10.57 9.97 -13.13
CA ASN A 305 -11.54 9.13 -13.83
C ASN A 305 -10.89 7.98 -14.61
N TYR A 306 -10.21 7.08 -13.88
CA TYR A 306 -9.44 5.98 -14.44
C TYR A 306 -9.68 4.68 -13.66
N ASP A 307 -9.98 3.58 -14.34
CA ASP A 307 -10.17 2.26 -13.70
C ASP A 307 -8.84 1.48 -13.74
N LEU A 308 -8.13 1.47 -12.62
CA LEU A 308 -6.83 0.80 -12.49
C LEU A 308 -6.91 -0.72 -12.60
N ILE A 309 -7.97 -1.35 -12.09
CA ILE A 309 -8.16 -2.81 -12.22
C ILE A 309 -8.40 -3.19 -13.68
N ARG A 310 -9.20 -2.41 -14.39
CA ARG A 310 -9.42 -2.59 -15.83
C ARG A 310 -8.12 -2.47 -16.62
N GLU A 311 -7.29 -1.49 -16.25
CA GLU A 311 -6.02 -1.30 -16.94
C GLU A 311 -5.02 -2.42 -16.64
N GLN A 312 -4.96 -2.94 -15.39
CA GLN A 312 -4.15 -4.13 -15.08
C GLN A 312 -4.54 -5.32 -15.95
N ILE A 313 -5.84 -5.57 -16.11
CA ILE A 313 -6.36 -6.68 -16.95
C ILE A 313 -5.98 -6.45 -18.41
N LYS A 314 -6.10 -5.23 -18.94
CA LYS A 314 -5.73 -4.90 -20.31
C LYS A 314 -4.24 -5.08 -20.58
N VAL A 315 -3.39 -4.54 -19.70
CA VAL A 315 -1.94 -4.66 -19.80
C VAL A 315 -1.53 -6.14 -19.80
N ALA A 316 -2.06 -6.92 -18.87
CA ALA A 316 -1.81 -8.35 -18.79
C ALA A 316 -2.28 -9.13 -20.04
N ALA A 317 -3.30 -8.61 -20.74
CA ALA A 317 -3.77 -9.15 -22.01
C ALA A 317 -2.96 -8.63 -23.23
N GLY A 318 -1.86 -7.89 -23.01
CA GLY A 318 -0.99 -7.38 -24.07
C GLY A 318 -1.51 -6.13 -24.78
N ILE A 319 -2.44 -5.38 -24.18
CA ILE A 319 -2.95 -4.12 -24.71
C ILE A 319 -2.06 -2.98 -24.20
N PRO A 320 -1.50 -2.14 -25.08
CA PRO A 320 -0.64 -1.04 -24.68
C PRO A 320 -1.41 0.03 -23.90
N ILE A 321 -0.73 0.68 -22.95
CA ILE A 321 -1.24 1.85 -22.25
C ILE A 321 -1.24 3.09 -23.14
N SER A 322 -1.99 4.13 -22.75
CA SER A 322 -1.95 5.42 -23.47
C SER A 322 -0.58 6.10 -23.37
N GLY A 323 0.19 5.80 -22.28
CA GLY A 323 1.48 6.46 -21.99
C GLY A 323 1.36 7.93 -21.61
N LYS A 324 0.14 8.40 -21.34
CA LYS A 324 -0.13 9.78 -20.92
C LYS A 324 -0.05 9.89 -19.41
N ASN A 325 0.70 10.86 -18.90
CA ASN A 325 0.67 11.23 -17.49
C ASN A 325 -0.63 11.96 -17.15
N TYR A 326 -1.18 11.63 -15.98
CA TYR A 326 -2.44 12.21 -15.50
C TYR A 326 -2.20 13.13 -14.31
N LEU A 327 -3.00 14.19 -14.26
CA LEU A 327 -3.02 15.13 -13.14
C LEU A 327 -4.40 15.13 -12.49
N PRO A 328 -4.49 15.25 -11.16
CA PRO A 328 -5.75 15.26 -10.44
C PRO A 328 -6.58 16.49 -10.82
N LYS A 329 -7.87 16.29 -11.04
CA LYS A 329 -8.85 17.34 -11.37
C LYS A 329 -9.77 17.67 -10.21
N MET A 330 -9.77 16.83 -9.20
CA MET A 330 -10.61 16.89 -8.02
C MET A 330 -9.76 16.56 -6.78
N HIS A 331 -10.34 16.59 -5.61
CA HIS A 331 -9.73 16.12 -4.38
C HIS A 331 -10.48 14.88 -3.87
N SER A 332 -9.76 13.85 -3.47
CA SER A 332 -10.35 12.63 -2.91
C SER A 332 -9.64 12.20 -1.63
N ILE A 333 -10.42 11.73 -0.66
CA ILE A 333 -9.95 11.23 0.64
C ILE A 333 -10.51 9.82 0.81
N GLU A 334 -9.67 8.90 1.26
CA GLU A 334 -10.03 7.54 1.68
C GLU A 334 -9.81 7.38 3.17
N CYS A 335 -10.78 6.80 3.87
CA CYS A 335 -10.67 6.33 5.24
C CYS A 335 -10.77 4.81 5.27
N ARG A 336 -9.75 4.14 5.84
CA ARG A 336 -9.80 2.68 6.04
C ARG A 336 -10.67 2.36 7.24
N ILE A 337 -11.80 1.73 7.00
CA ILE A 337 -12.71 1.32 8.06
C ILE A 337 -12.33 -0.10 8.49
N ASN A 338 -11.72 -0.19 9.66
CA ASN A 338 -11.26 -1.43 10.26
C ASN A 338 -12.20 -1.86 11.39
N ALA A 339 -12.36 -3.16 11.58
CA ALA A 339 -13.00 -3.76 12.75
C ALA A 339 -12.05 -3.73 13.94
N GLU A 340 -11.82 -2.53 14.48
CA GLU A 340 -10.88 -2.22 15.56
C GLU A 340 -11.46 -1.18 16.51
N ASP A 341 -11.07 -1.23 17.78
CA ASP A 341 -11.49 -0.27 18.80
C ASP A 341 -10.44 0.84 18.98
N PRO A 342 -10.65 2.05 18.44
CA PRO A 342 -9.68 3.13 18.51
C PRO A 342 -9.51 3.71 19.92
N TYR A 343 -10.46 3.47 20.83
CA TYR A 343 -10.35 3.87 22.24
C TYR A 343 -9.53 2.88 23.08
N ASN A 344 -9.26 1.68 22.55
CA ASN A 344 -8.46 0.63 23.18
C ASN A 344 -7.27 0.24 22.28
N ASP A 345 -6.42 1.21 21.96
CA ASP A 345 -5.17 1.01 21.19
C ASP A 345 -5.37 0.28 19.84
N PHE A 346 -6.52 0.51 19.18
CA PHE A 346 -6.90 -0.14 17.91
C PHE A 346 -6.91 -1.68 18.00
N ARG A 347 -7.36 -2.20 19.14
CA ARG A 347 -7.49 -3.65 19.33
C ARG A 347 -8.52 -4.21 18.33
N PRO A 348 -8.22 -5.33 17.64
CA PRO A 348 -9.16 -5.99 16.75
C PRO A 348 -10.50 -6.32 17.43
N SER A 349 -11.60 -6.12 16.71
CA SER A 349 -12.97 -6.36 17.17
C SER A 349 -13.70 -7.30 16.21
N PRO A 350 -13.32 -8.59 16.12
CA PRO A 350 -14.08 -9.56 15.32
C PRO A 350 -15.46 -9.76 15.93
N GLY A 351 -16.43 -10.17 15.11
CA GLY A 351 -17.78 -10.39 15.58
C GLY A 351 -18.83 -10.26 14.48
N LYS A 352 -20.11 -10.40 14.86
CA LYS A 352 -21.22 -10.33 13.93
C LYS A 352 -21.73 -8.90 13.82
N ILE A 353 -21.83 -8.39 12.59
CA ILE A 353 -22.51 -7.13 12.30
C ILE A 353 -24.01 -7.33 12.42
N THR A 354 -24.63 -6.65 13.39
CA THR A 354 -26.08 -6.73 13.63
C THR A 354 -26.86 -5.73 12.81
N THR A 355 -26.33 -4.50 12.70
CA THR A 355 -26.90 -3.42 11.90
C THR A 355 -25.84 -2.85 10.98
N LEU A 356 -26.21 -2.56 9.74
CA LEU A 356 -25.36 -1.90 8.77
C LEU A 356 -26.16 -0.88 7.97
N HIS A 357 -25.81 0.40 8.06
CA HIS A 357 -26.25 1.43 7.14
C HIS A 357 -25.04 2.03 6.44
N MET A 358 -25.04 1.98 5.11
CA MET A 358 -23.92 2.46 4.26
C MET A 358 -24.18 3.91 3.85
N PRO A 359 -23.17 4.81 3.96
CA PRO A 359 -23.31 6.19 3.49
C PRO A 359 -23.44 6.24 1.97
N GLY A 360 -24.10 7.28 1.48
CA GLY A 360 -24.32 7.47 0.06
C GLY A 360 -24.26 8.93 -0.37
N GLY A 361 -24.80 9.22 -1.56
CA GLY A 361 -24.86 10.55 -2.13
C GLY A 361 -23.72 10.88 -3.09
N HIS A 362 -23.81 12.08 -3.69
CA HIS A 362 -22.88 12.51 -4.73
C HIS A 362 -21.44 12.58 -4.23
N GLY A 363 -20.53 11.89 -4.94
CA GLY A 363 -19.10 11.86 -4.63
C GLY A 363 -18.74 11.03 -3.38
N VAL A 364 -19.60 10.10 -2.97
CA VAL A 364 -19.30 9.08 -1.96
C VAL A 364 -19.19 7.73 -2.66
N ARG A 365 -18.06 7.04 -2.43
CA ARG A 365 -17.82 5.67 -2.88
C ARG A 365 -17.51 4.81 -1.66
N LEU A 366 -18.07 3.62 -1.61
CA LEU A 366 -17.78 2.63 -0.57
C LEU A 366 -17.34 1.32 -1.23
N ASP A 367 -16.08 0.93 -1.01
CA ASP A 367 -15.57 -0.36 -1.39
C ASP A 367 -15.60 -1.28 -0.15
N THR A 368 -16.48 -2.27 -0.15
CA THR A 368 -16.70 -3.15 1.00
C THR A 368 -17.15 -4.54 0.56
N HIS A 369 -16.98 -5.50 1.46
CA HIS A 369 -17.44 -6.88 1.31
C HIS A 369 -18.40 -7.31 2.43
N VAL A 370 -18.69 -6.41 3.38
CA VAL A 370 -19.57 -6.73 4.50
C VAL A 370 -21.03 -6.39 4.23
N TYR A 371 -21.91 -7.05 4.95
CA TYR A 371 -23.38 -6.85 4.90
C TYR A 371 -23.97 -7.12 6.29
N SER A 372 -25.22 -6.70 6.50
CA SER A 372 -25.92 -6.97 7.76
C SER A 372 -26.03 -8.47 8.01
N GLY A 373 -25.60 -8.92 9.17
CA GLY A 373 -25.51 -10.33 9.54
C GLY A 373 -24.18 -11.01 9.21
N TYR A 374 -23.24 -10.34 8.51
CA TYR A 374 -21.90 -10.87 8.24
C TYR A 374 -21.07 -10.98 9.52
N THR A 375 -20.29 -12.05 9.63
CA THR A 375 -19.37 -12.25 10.76
C THR A 375 -17.95 -11.95 10.35
N ILE A 376 -17.33 -10.97 11.00
CA ILE A 376 -15.90 -10.66 10.84
C ILE A 376 -15.11 -11.74 11.59
N VAL A 377 -14.32 -12.49 10.85
CA VAL A 377 -13.50 -13.57 11.39
C VAL A 377 -12.14 -13.06 11.85
N PRO A 378 -11.54 -13.61 12.90
CA PRO A 378 -10.25 -13.12 13.43
C PRO A 378 -9.03 -13.59 12.62
N ASN A 379 -9.23 -14.37 11.57
CA ASN A 379 -8.17 -15.04 10.82
C ASN A 379 -7.46 -14.14 9.81
N TYR A 380 -8.03 -12.97 9.47
CA TYR A 380 -7.57 -12.11 8.39
C TYR A 380 -7.48 -10.65 8.85
N ASP A 381 -7.04 -9.78 7.94
CA ASP A 381 -6.97 -8.35 8.18
C ASP A 381 -8.31 -7.76 8.65
N SER A 382 -8.24 -6.78 9.55
CA SER A 382 -9.38 -6.12 10.17
C SER A 382 -10.12 -5.16 9.26
N MET A 383 -9.57 -4.79 8.08
CA MET A 383 -10.19 -3.83 7.18
C MET A 383 -11.46 -4.41 6.54
N ILE A 384 -12.58 -3.73 6.78
CA ILE A 384 -13.92 -4.16 6.34
C ILE A 384 -14.50 -3.29 5.24
N ALA A 385 -14.03 -2.06 5.13
CA ALA A 385 -14.44 -1.13 4.08
C ALA A 385 -13.40 -0.04 3.84
N LYS A 386 -13.48 0.58 2.67
CA LYS A 386 -12.82 1.84 2.32
C LYS A 386 -13.93 2.84 2.02
N LEU A 387 -14.02 3.89 2.82
CA LEU A 387 -14.92 5.01 2.58
C LEU A 387 -14.16 6.10 1.84
N ILE A 388 -14.60 6.44 0.65
CA ILE A 388 -13.95 7.40 -0.23
C ILE A 388 -14.91 8.56 -0.51
N THR A 389 -14.42 9.78 -0.34
CA THR A 389 -15.17 10.99 -0.74
C THR A 389 -14.39 11.79 -1.76
N THR A 390 -15.10 12.38 -2.71
CA THR A 390 -14.51 13.15 -3.81
C THR A 390 -15.28 14.45 -4.02
N ALA A 391 -14.56 15.56 -4.15
CA ALA A 391 -15.13 16.89 -4.35
C ALA A 391 -14.18 17.77 -5.19
N GLN A 392 -14.60 19.00 -5.52
CA GLN A 392 -13.78 19.94 -6.28
C GLN A 392 -12.59 20.46 -5.45
N THR A 393 -12.80 20.66 -4.16
CA THR A 393 -11.80 21.15 -3.22
C THR A 393 -11.56 20.17 -2.07
N ARG A 394 -10.41 20.32 -1.40
CA ARG A 394 -10.08 19.54 -0.20
C ARG A 394 -11.08 19.77 0.93
N GLU A 395 -11.45 21.03 1.17
CA GLU A 395 -12.43 21.40 2.19
C GLU A 395 -13.78 20.72 1.96
N GLU A 396 -14.30 20.75 0.72
CA GLU A 396 -15.52 20.05 0.37
C GLU A 396 -15.41 18.53 0.54
N ALA A 397 -14.24 17.93 0.23
CA ALA A 397 -14.02 16.51 0.42
C ALA A 397 -14.01 16.14 1.92
N ILE A 398 -13.37 16.96 2.78
CA ILE A 398 -13.41 16.80 4.24
C ILE A 398 -14.82 16.92 4.78
N ASN A 399 -15.57 17.94 4.39
CA ASN A 399 -16.97 18.15 4.82
C ASN A 399 -17.87 16.97 4.40
N LYS A 400 -17.65 16.45 3.19
CA LYS A 400 -18.35 15.27 2.70
C LYS A 400 -17.97 14.00 3.47
N MET A 401 -16.69 13.85 3.86
CA MET A 401 -16.22 12.73 4.68
C MET A 401 -16.86 12.77 6.07
N ARG A 402 -16.92 13.94 6.71
CA ARG A 402 -17.64 14.10 8.00
C ARG A 402 -19.05 13.56 7.93
N ARG A 403 -19.83 14.08 6.97
CA ARG A 403 -21.22 13.65 6.77
C ARG A 403 -21.31 12.14 6.49
N ALA A 404 -20.43 11.61 5.63
CA ALA A 404 -20.46 10.19 5.28
C ALA A 404 -20.08 9.29 6.47
N LEU A 405 -19.16 9.72 7.34
CA LEU A 405 -18.82 9.01 8.57
C LEU A 405 -19.95 9.06 9.60
N ASP A 406 -20.69 10.20 9.70
CA ASP A 406 -21.86 10.33 10.58
C ASP A 406 -23.02 9.43 10.12
N GLU A 407 -23.16 9.19 8.83
CA GLU A 407 -24.16 8.28 8.26
C GLU A 407 -23.76 6.79 8.33
N PHE A 408 -22.47 6.48 8.48
CA PHE A 408 -21.98 5.11 8.43
C PHE A 408 -22.21 4.39 9.77
N VAL A 409 -23.31 3.66 9.87
CA VAL A 409 -23.69 2.93 11.09
C VAL A 409 -23.28 1.46 10.95
N ILE A 410 -22.46 0.98 11.87
CA ILE A 410 -22.08 -0.43 12.03
C ILE A 410 -22.23 -0.79 13.50
N GLU A 411 -23.12 -1.74 13.81
CA GLU A 411 -23.32 -2.22 15.16
C GLU A 411 -22.97 -3.71 15.29
N GLY A 412 -22.67 -4.14 16.50
CA GLY A 412 -22.25 -5.51 16.85
C GLY A 412 -20.73 -5.67 16.94
N ILE A 413 -19.95 -4.73 16.38
CA ILE A 413 -18.48 -4.67 16.45
C ILE A 413 -18.03 -3.23 16.72
N LYS A 414 -16.77 -3.06 17.13
CA LYS A 414 -16.09 -1.76 17.16
C LYS A 414 -15.41 -1.49 15.82
N THR A 415 -15.36 -0.22 15.41
CA THR A 415 -14.74 0.19 14.15
C THR A 415 -13.92 1.45 14.31
N THR A 416 -13.06 1.76 13.33
CA THR A 416 -12.28 3.00 13.27
C THR A 416 -13.07 4.23 12.85
N ILE A 417 -14.39 4.12 12.61
CA ILE A 417 -15.26 5.27 12.24
C ILE A 417 -15.11 6.45 13.23
N PRO A 418 -15.16 6.26 14.57
CA PRO A 418 -14.99 7.36 15.52
C PRO A 418 -13.63 8.07 15.41
N PHE A 419 -12.56 7.32 15.13
CA PHE A 419 -11.24 7.89 14.88
C PHE A 419 -11.26 8.80 13.66
N HIS A 420 -11.73 8.32 12.53
CA HIS A 420 -11.79 9.09 11.30
C HIS A 420 -12.68 10.32 11.43
N ARG A 421 -13.78 10.20 12.19
CA ARG A 421 -14.66 11.34 12.45
C ARG A 421 -13.95 12.46 13.21
N GLN A 422 -13.17 12.12 14.24
CA GLN A 422 -12.36 13.09 15.00
C GLN A 422 -11.20 13.63 14.17
N LEU A 423 -10.56 12.79 13.35
CA LEU A 423 -9.51 13.21 12.42
C LEU A 423 -9.99 14.32 11.48
N MET A 424 -11.22 14.20 10.94
CA MET A 424 -11.78 15.20 10.04
C MET A 424 -12.05 16.56 10.72
N ASP A 425 -12.05 16.62 12.05
CA ASP A 425 -12.17 17.84 12.84
C ASP A 425 -10.84 18.34 13.41
N ASP A 426 -9.76 17.60 13.20
CA ASP A 426 -8.43 17.94 13.71
C ASP A 426 -7.84 19.13 12.96
N PRO A 427 -7.38 20.20 13.67
CA PRO A 427 -6.85 21.41 13.03
C PRO A 427 -5.62 21.17 12.16
N ASP A 428 -4.70 20.27 12.55
CA ASP A 428 -3.49 19.98 11.80
C ASP A 428 -3.82 19.19 10.54
N TYR A 429 -4.77 18.25 10.62
CA TYR A 429 -5.28 17.58 9.43
C TYR A 429 -6.00 18.53 8.49
N ILE A 430 -6.90 19.40 9.02
CA ILE A 430 -7.64 20.39 8.21
C ILE A 430 -6.70 21.36 7.51
N SER A 431 -5.67 21.86 8.19
CA SER A 431 -4.68 22.77 7.61
C SER A 431 -3.79 22.10 6.57
N GLY A 432 -3.68 20.75 6.61
CA GLY A 432 -2.75 19.99 5.80
C GLY A 432 -1.33 19.99 6.36
N ASP A 433 -1.14 20.43 7.61
CA ASP A 433 0.18 20.45 8.26
C ASP A 433 0.36 19.24 9.18
N TYR A 434 0.57 18.08 8.57
CA TYR A 434 0.80 16.82 9.25
C TYR A 434 1.95 16.03 8.60
N THR A 435 2.56 15.13 9.34
CA THR A 435 3.67 14.27 8.90
C THR A 435 3.40 12.82 9.27
N THR A 436 4.33 11.91 8.97
CA THR A 436 4.22 10.49 9.40
C THR A 436 4.18 10.31 10.93
N LYS A 437 4.46 11.37 11.68
CA LYS A 437 4.39 11.39 13.16
C LYS A 437 3.04 11.87 13.71
N PHE A 438 2.10 12.21 12.85
CA PHE A 438 0.80 12.77 13.24
C PHE A 438 0.14 11.97 14.38
N MET A 439 0.14 10.64 14.29
CA MET A 439 -0.48 9.77 15.30
C MET A 439 0.27 9.73 16.65
N GLU A 440 1.49 10.26 16.74
CA GLU A 440 2.21 10.37 18.02
C GLU A 440 1.64 11.47 18.93
N SER A 441 1.02 12.49 18.33
CA SER A 441 0.39 13.63 19.03
C SER A 441 -1.14 13.59 19.04
N PHE A 442 -1.75 12.74 18.19
CA PHE A 442 -3.21 12.64 18.10
C PHE A 442 -3.78 11.84 19.26
N GLU A 443 -4.67 12.48 20.04
CA GLU A 443 -5.36 11.84 21.17
C GLU A 443 -6.86 11.69 20.87
N MET A 444 -7.36 10.47 21.02
CA MET A 444 -8.80 10.20 20.94
C MET A 444 -9.53 10.84 22.12
N LYS A 445 -10.52 11.69 21.80
CA LYS A 445 -11.43 12.27 22.80
C LYS A 445 -12.55 11.27 23.10
N ALA A 446 -12.87 11.11 24.39
CA ALA A 446 -13.93 10.23 24.86
C ALA A 446 -15.32 10.66 24.42
#